data_16c92a287ee733f2fa957e518070e0ef
#
_entry.id   16c92a287ee733f2fa957e518070e0ef
#
_cell.length_a   1.000
_cell.length_b   1.000
_cell.length_c   1.000
_cell.angle_alpha   90.00
_cell.angle_beta   90.00
_cell.angle_gamma   90.00
#
_symmetry.space_group_name_H-M   'P 1'
#
loop_
_entity.id
_entity.type
_entity.pdbx_description
1 polymer ?
#
loop_
_entity_poly.entity_id
_entity_poly.type
_entity_poly.pdbx_seq_one_letter_code
_entity_poly.pdbx_strand_id
1 'polypeptide(L)'
;MTTSLARRRTTAAALGLASALVLAACANPTDGGTTEVAATSGARTRINLGPDQDRVTTGKVDSIAAEVPEKIRRRGTLELVASSGSAAPLTFYATDNKTVIGVEPDLAYLVADVLGLKADIHTVSWENIFVGLDSAKYDAGFSNITVTEERKEKYDFATYREDNLAFEAKKGSGLKVTGPADVAGRTVAVGSGTNQEKLLVEWSKENEKAGRKPVDIKYYQNDSDTYLALQSGRIDLYLGPNPTAAYHAATTAKTEVVGTYSGAGATLQGLIAATTKKDSGLVKPLADALDHVIGNGTYAKVLQRWGLSDEAVTKSQINPPGLPRTNK
;
A
#
# COMPACT_ATOMS: atom_id res chain seq x y z
N MET A 1 74.97 -0.61 59.88
CA MET A 1 75.89 -0.87 58.76
C MET A 1 75.09 -0.80 57.52
N THR A 2 74.96 0.37 56.97
CA THR A 2 75.69 1.00 55.85
C THR A 2 75.75 0.09 54.63
N THR A 3 75.05 0.39 53.56
CA THR A 3 75.50 0.94 52.30
C THR A 3 74.40 0.76 51.28
N SER A 4 73.97 1.67 50.57
CA SER A 4 74.46 2.59 49.56
C SER A 4 73.72 2.37 48.23
N LEU A 5 73.09 3.42 47.85
CA LEU A 5 72.46 3.83 46.54
C LEU A 5 73.18 3.33 45.29
N ALA A 6 72.39 3.02 44.29
CA ALA A 6 72.71 3.40 42.88
C ALA A 6 71.43 3.72 42.11
N ARG A 7 71.29 4.99 41.77
CA ARG A 7 70.32 5.53 40.79
C ARG A 7 70.71 5.07 39.38
N ARG A 8 69.77 4.48 38.65
CA ARG A 8 69.85 4.50 37.17
C ARG A 8 68.63 5.22 36.62
N ARG A 9 68.92 6.32 35.96
CA ARG A 9 68.03 7.10 35.16
C ARG A 9 67.78 6.30 33.84
N THR A 10 66.54 5.99 33.53
CA THR A 10 66.14 5.58 32.18
C THR A 10 65.12 6.58 31.72
N THR A 11 65.41 7.22 30.64
CA THR A 11 64.60 8.15 29.84
C THR A 11 63.40 7.43 29.30
N ALA A 12 62.17 7.87 29.66
CA ALA A 12 60.92 7.42 29.05
C ALA A 12 60.66 8.31 27.81
N ALA A 13 60.61 7.66 26.66
CA ALA A 13 60.12 8.24 25.44
C ALA A 13 58.58 8.25 25.48
N ALA A 14 57.99 9.43 25.47
CA ALA A 14 56.58 9.63 25.39
C ALA A 14 56.13 9.43 23.94
N LEU A 15 55.44 8.31 23.66
CA LEU A 15 54.63 8.17 22.45
C LEU A 15 53.26 8.79 22.73
N GLY A 16 53.00 9.93 22.09
CA GLY A 16 51.69 10.57 22.09
C GLY A 16 50.70 9.78 21.23
N LEU A 17 49.73 9.07 21.82
CA LEU A 17 48.55 8.60 21.16
C LEU A 17 47.60 9.78 20.99
N ALA A 18 47.48 10.31 19.78
CA ALA A 18 46.42 11.24 19.41
C ALA A 18 45.11 10.44 19.28
N SER A 19 44.27 10.44 20.30
CA SER A 19 42.91 9.95 20.26
C SER A 19 42.06 10.95 19.45
N ALA A 20 41.81 10.66 18.18
CA ALA A 20 40.81 11.36 17.38
C ALA A 20 39.43 11.02 17.95
N LEU A 21 38.87 11.93 18.76
CA LEU A 21 37.44 11.92 19.08
C LEU A 21 36.67 12.20 17.78
N VAL A 22 36.12 11.17 17.16
CA VAL A 22 35.07 11.32 16.17
C VAL A 22 33.82 11.76 16.93
N LEU A 23 33.56 13.05 16.93
CA LEU A 23 32.27 13.60 17.28
C LEU A 23 31.26 13.09 16.22
N ALA A 24 30.53 12.02 16.55
CA ALA A 24 29.32 11.68 15.86
C ALA A 24 28.33 12.83 16.11
N ALA A 25 28.27 13.76 15.18
CA ALA A 25 27.19 14.74 15.12
C ALA A 25 25.90 13.98 14.97
N CYS A 26 25.09 13.94 16.02
CA CYS A 26 23.67 13.63 15.90
C CYS A 26 23.07 14.74 15.04
N ALA A 27 23.02 14.52 13.72
CA ALA A 27 22.23 15.34 12.85
C ALA A 27 20.76 15.08 13.22
N ASN A 28 20.13 16.08 13.80
CA ASN A 28 18.68 16.15 13.87
C ASN A 28 18.15 16.04 12.43
N PRO A 29 17.20 15.15 12.11
CA PRO A 29 16.57 15.13 10.80
C PRO A 29 15.58 16.28 10.72
N THR A 30 16.05 17.45 10.33
CA THR A 30 15.23 18.61 9.91
C THR A 30 15.25 18.77 8.39
N ASP A 31 15.33 17.67 7.64
CA ASP A 31 15.06 17.67 6.20
C ASP A 31 13.81 16.85 5.93
N GLY A 32 12.89 17.44 5.16
CA GLY A 32 11.60 16.87 4.80
C GLY A 32 11.72 15.38 4.47
N GLY A 33 11.01 14.56 5.27
CA GLY A 33 11.21 13.12 5.35
C GLY A 33 11.12 12.43 4.01
N THR A 34 12.27 12.07 3.45
CA THR A 34 12.36 11.13 2.32
C THR A 34 12.77 9.77 2.85
N THR A 35 12.02 8.73 2.47
CA THR A 35 12.37 7.34 2.81
C THR A 35 12.79 6.61 1.54
N GLU A 36 13.95 5.93 1.58
CA GLU A 36 14.35 5.03 0.50
C GLU A 36 13.65 3.68 0.66
N VAL A 37 12.97 3.25 -0.38
CA VAL A 37 12.28 1.96 -0.44
C VAL A 37 12.87 1.12 -1.56
N ALA A 38 13.15 -0.15 -1.29
CA ALA A 38 13.42 -1.09 -2.36
C ALA A 38 12.10 -1.41 -3.07
N ALA A 39 11.99 -1.05 -4.35
CA ALA A 39 10.95 -1.60 -5.20
C ALA A 39 11.14 -3.12 -5.30
N THR A 40 10.07 -3.85 -5.60
CA THR A 40 10.09 -5.30 -5.83
C THR A 40 11.11 -5.70 -6.90
N SER A 41 11.45 -4.78 -7.82
CA SER A 41 12.50 -4.91 -8.85
C SER A 41 13.94 -4.69 -8.36
N GLY A 42 14.16 -4.45 -7.05
CA GLY A 42 15.49 -4.16 -6.49
C GLY A 42 16.00 -2.73 -6.69
N ALA A 43 15.28 -1.87 -7.40
CA ALA A 43 15.56 -0.44 -7.49
C ALA A 43 15.16 0.27 -6.18
N ARG A 44 16.01 1.17 -5.69
CA ARG A 44 15.66 1.98 -4.52
C ARG A 44 14.90 3.23 -4.99
N THR A 45 13.67 3.37 -4.57
CA THR A 45 12.87 4.57 -4.82
C THR A 45 12.86 5.44 -3.56
N ARG A 46 13.12 6.73 -3.72
CA ARG A 46 12.96 7.70 -2.64
C ARG A 46 11.54 8.22 -2.64
N ILE A 47 10.80 7.91 -1.58
CA ILE A 47 9.43 8.41 -1.39
C ILE A 47 9.48 9.69 -0.55
N ASN A 48 8.87 10.76 -1.09
CA ASN A 48 8.65 12.00 -0.34
C ASN A 48 7.46 11.83 0.61
N LEU A 49 7.73 11.88 1.92
CA LEU A 49 6.70 11.78 2.96
C LEU A 49 6.20 13.16 3.43
N GLY A 50 6.76 14.26 2.92
CA GLY A 50 6.36 15.62 3.26
C GLY A 50 5.02 16.02 2.65
N PRO A 51 4.39 17.11 3.12
CA PRO A 51 3.14 17.63 2.56
C PRO A 51 3.31 18.25 1.17
N ASP A 52 4.50 18.79 0.88
CA ASP A 52 4.82 19.38 -0.41
C ASP A 52 5.15 18.28 -1.40
N GLN A 53 4.12 17.85 -2.11
CA GLN A 53 4.19 16.79 -3.08
C GLN A 53 4.39 17.38 -4.48
N ASP A 54 5.51 17.08 -5.10
CA ASP A 54 5.76 17.41 -6.51
C ASP A 54 4.99 16.39 -7.38
N ARG A 55 3.65 16.56 -7.44
CA ARG A 55 2.75 15.62 -8.12
C ARG A 55 2.92 15.66 -9.63
N VAL A 56 2.83 14.50 -10.24
CA VAL A 56 2.69 14.38 -11.69
C VAL A 56 1.31 14.92 -12.08
N THR A 57 1.25 15.82 -13.04
CA THR A 57 0.03 16.43 -13.55
C THR A 57 -0.15 16.16 -15.03
N THR A 58 -1.36 16.34 -15.53
CA THR A 58 -1.69 16.26 -16.96
C THR A 58 -2.73 17.29 -17.35
N GLY A 59 -2.96 17.48 -18.63
CA GLY A 59 -3.98 18.42 -19.13
C GLY A 59 -5.36 17.77 -19.21
N LYS A 60 -6.40 18.62 -19.17
CA LYS A 60 -7.79 18.24 -19.47
C LYS A 60 -7.92 17.71 -20.89
N VAL A 61 -8.72 16.66 -21.07
CA VAL A 61 -9.12 16.12 -22.37
C VAL A 61 -10.61 16.36 -22.58
N ASP A 62 -10.95 17.32 -23.43
CA ASP A 62 -12.34 17.78 -23.58
C ASP A 62 -13.32 16.69 -24.01
N SER A 63 -12.89 15.76 -24.87
CA SER A 63 -13.74 14.64 -25.29
C SER A 63 -14.09 13.71 -24.12
N ILE A 64 -13.15 13.40 -23.24
CA ILE A 64 -13.38 12.56 -22.05
C ILE A 64 -14.17 13.33 -20.99
N ALA A 65 -13.81 14.59 -20.76
CA ALA A 65 -14.51 15.46 -19.81
C ALA A 65 -16.00 15.64 -20.16
N ALA A 66 -16.35 15.63 -21.44
CA ALA A 66 -17.74 15.74 -21.91
C ALA A 66 -18.59 14.51 -21.53
N GLU A 67 -17.97 13.34 -21.31
CA GLU A 67 -18.66 12.08 -20.94
C GLU A 67 -19.02 12.02 -19.44
N VAL A 68 -18.40 12.89 -18.61
CA VAL A 68 -18.71 12.93 -17.17
C VAL A 68 -20.18 13.33 -16.97
N PRO A 69 -20.93 12.68 -16.07
CA PRO A 69 -22.31 13.03 -15.77
C PRO A 69 -22.49 14.51 -15.47
N GLU A 70 -23.53 15.13 -16.05
CA GLU A 70 -23.74 16.58 -16.02
C GLU A 70 -23.74 17.17 -14.59
N LYS A 71 -24.31 16.44 -13.63
CA LYS A 71 -24.34 16.85 -12.22
C LYS A 71 -22.91 17.08 -11.68
N ILE A 72 -21.97 16.18 -12.00
CA ILE A 72 -20.58 16.27 -11.56
C ILE A 72 -19.87 17.39 -12.29
N ARG A 73 -20.05 17.48 -13.63
CA ARG A 73 -19.46 18.56 -14.45
C ARG A 73 -19.87 19.94 -13.95
N ARG A 74 -21.16 20.13 -13.64
CA ARG A 74 -21.66 21.43 -13.13
C ARG A 74 -21.14 21.76 -11.74
N ARG A 75 -20.92 20.76 -10.90
CA ARG A 75 -20.29 20.95 -9.58
C ARG A 75 -18.81 21.35 -9.71
N GLY A 76 -18.13 20.92 -10.76
CA GLY A 76 -16.70 21.19 -11.00
C GLY A 76 -15.74 20.45 -10.07
N THR A 77 -16.25 19.56 -9.23
CA THR A 77 -15.49 18.78 -8.25
C THR A 77 -15.81 17.30 -8.41
N LEU A 78 -14.80 16.45 -8.30
CA LEU A 78 -14.91 15.01 -8.20
C LEU A 78 -14.74 14.64 -6.72
N GLU A 79 -15.84 14.19 -6.08
CA GLU A 79 -15.85 13.75 -4.68
C GLU A 79 -15.26 12.34 -4.60
N LEU A 80 -14.11 12.22 -4.00
CA LEU A 80 -13.33 10.99 -3.94
C LEU A 80 -13.23 10.46 -2.52
N VAL A 81 -13.13 9.14 -2.38
CA VAL A 81 -12.97 8.50 -1.08
C VAL A 81 -11.81 7.51 -1.08
N ALA A 82 -11.05 7.51 0.01
CA ALA A 82 -9.97 6.57 0.29
C ALA A 82 -10.02 6.09 1.74
N SER A 83 -9.34 4.97 2.04
CA SER A 83 -9.25 4.44 3.40
C SER A 83 -8.28 5.26 4.25
N SER A 84 -8.72 5.66 5.44
CA SER A 84 -7.85 6.27 6.46
C SER A 84 -7.00 5.27 7.24
N GLY A 85 -7.27 3.98 7.09
CA GLY A 85 -6.56 2.89 7.79
C GLY A 85 -5.40 2.27 7.01
N SER A 86 -5.17 2.74 5.78
CA SER A 86 -4.08 2.24 4.92
C SER A 86 -2.72 2.80 5.33
N ALA A 87 -1.66 2.11 4.89
CA ALA A 87 -0.28 2.53 5.09
C ALA A 87 0.40 2.90 3.77
N ALA A 88 1.60 3.48 3.89
CA ALA A 88 2.45 3.76 2.74
C ALA A 88 2.73 2.47 1.95
N PRO A 89 2.81 2.56 0.62
CA PRO A 89 2.74 3.73 -0.24
C PRO A 89 1.33 3.99 -0.83
N LEU A 90 0.27 3.33 -0.32
CA LEU A 90 -1.08 3.39 -0.91
C LEU A 90 -1.80 4.71 -0.63
N THR A 91 -2.39 4.86 0.56
CA THR A 91 -3.02 6.10 1.04
C THR A 91 -2.64 6.32 2.49
N PHE A 92 -2.03 7.45 2.80
CA PHE A 92 -1.61 7.77 4.16
C PHE A 92 -1.45 9.28 4.34
N TYR A 93 -1.24 9.72 5.57
CA TYR A 93 -0.99 11.13 5.84
C TYR A 93 0.50 11.46 5.74
N ALA A 94 0.81 12.60 5.16
CA ALA A 94 2.15 13.17 5.15
C ALA A 94 2.62 13.49 6.58
N THR A 95 3.87 13.92 6.73
CA THR A 95 4.49 14.26 8.02
C THR A 95 3.78 15.39 8.78
N ASP A 96 2.91 16.15 8.13
CA ASP A 96 2.04 17.16 8.75
C ASP A 96 0.76 16.58 9.40
N ASN A 97 0.50 15.28 9.26
CA ASN A 97 -0.70 14.57 9.71
C ASN A 97 -2.03 15.14 9.16
N LYS A 98 -1.99 15.80 8.01
CA LYS A 98 -3.14 16.46 7.37
C LYS A 98 -3.23 16.17 5.89
N THR A 99 -2.12 16.29 5.19
CA THR A 99 -2.08 16.11 3.73
C THR A 99 -2.14 14.62 3.38
N VAL A 100 -3.16 14.25 2.60
CA VAL A 100 -3.32 12.88 2.11
C VAL A 100 -2.40 12.66 0.92
N ILE A 101 -1.54 11.64 1.00
CA ILE A 101 -0.55 11.29 -0.02
C ILE A 101 -0.55 9.79 -0.29
N GLY A 102 0.08 9.39 -1.39
CA GLY A 102 0.19 8.00 -1.81
C GLY A 102 -0.12 7.81 -3.28
N VAL A 103 0.05 6.59 -3.77
CA VAL A 103 -0.22 6.25 -5.17
C VAL A 103 -1.70 6.41 -5.53
N GLU A 104 -2.60 6.06 -4.61
CA GLU A 104 -4.05 6.16 -4.82
C GLU A 104 -4.50 7.61 -4.98
N PRO A 105 -4.12 8.55 -4.08
CA PRO A 105 -4.38 9.97 -4.27
C PRO A 105 -3.75 10.54 -5.55
N ASP A 106 -2.50 10.19 -5.87
CA ASP A 106 -1.83 10.73 -7.05
C ASP A 106 -2.51 10.29 -8.36
N LEU A 107 -2.98 9.04 -8.46
CA LEU A 107 -3.77 8.56 -9.59
C LEU A 107 -5.14 9.26 -9.65
N ALA A 108 -5.78 9.47 -8.50
CA ALA A 108 -7.05 10.18 -8.43
C ALA A 108 -6.92 11.64 -8.92
N TYR A 109 -5.83 12.34 -8.57
CA TYR A 109 -5.52 13.68 -9.10
C TYR A 109 -5.32 13.66 -10.61
N LEU A 110 -4.53 12.72 -11.16
CA LEU A 110 -4.33 12.61 -12.61
C LEU A 110 -5.64 12.39 -13.36
N VAL A 111 -6.52 11.52 -12.84
CA VAL A 111 -7.85 11.30 -13.44
C VAL A 111 -8.69 12.58 -13.39
N ALA A 112 -8.70 13.27 -12.26
CA ALA A 112 -9.43 14.53 -12.13
C ALA A 112 -8.91 15.61 -13.10
N ASP A 113 -7.58 15.69 -13.30
CA ASP A 113 -6.96 16.61 -14.28
C ASP A 113 -7.51 16.33 -15.69
N VAL A 114 -7.51 15.06 -16.14
CA VAL A 114 -8.04 14.66 -17.46
C VAL A 114 -9.52 15.04 -17.60
N LEU A 115 -10.31 14.84 -16.54
CA LEU A 115 -11.74 15.18 -16.52
C LEU A 115 -11.99 16.69 -16.38
N GLY A 116 -10.96 17.50 -16.12
CA GLY A 116 -11.09 18.94 -15.88
C GLY A 116 -11.88 19.27 -14.62
N LEU A 117 -11.77 18.43 -13.59
CA LEU A 117 -12.44 18.55 -12.29
C LEU A 117 -11.42 18.77 -11.17
N LYS A 118 -11.84 19.48 -10.12
CA LYS A 118 -11.07 19.52 -8.88
C LYS A 118 -11.26 18.20 -8.13
N ALA A 119 -10.19 17.52 -7.79
CA ALA A 119 -10.26 16.37 -6.88
C ALA A 119 -10.49 16.84 -5.44
N ASP A 120 -11.47 16.25 -4.75
CA ASP A 120 -11.70 16.42 -3.31
C ASP A 120 -11.68 15.05 -2.64
N ILE A 121 -10.58 14.73 -1.95
CA ILE A 121 -10.31 13.40 -1.42
C ILE A 121 -10.64 13.36 0.07
N HIS A 122 -11.63 12.55 0.42
CA HIS A 122 -12.06 12.28 1.78
C HIS A 122 -11.50 10.95 2.27
N THR A 123 -11.04 10.90 3.51
CA THR A 123 -10.57 9.66 4.14
C THR A 123 -11.57 9.18 5.18
N VAL A 124 -11.91 7.89 5.12
CA VAL A 124 -12.87 7.24 6.01
C VAL A 124 -12.39 5.81 6.35
N SER A 125 -13.04 5.12 7.29
CA SER A 125 -12.77 3.69 7.49
C SER A 125 -13.14 2.86 6.25
N TRP A 126 -12.55 1.68 6.10
CA TRP A 126 -12.76 0.80 4.94
C TRP A 126 -14.24 0.56 4.64
N GLU A 127 -15.04 0.21 5.64
CA GLU A 127 -16.46 -0.08 5.48
C GLU A 127 -17.25 1.17 5.05
N ASN A 128 -16.86 2.35 5.53
CA ASN A 128 -17.51 3.61 5.21
C ASN A 128 -17.26 4.09 3.77
N ILE A 129 -16.24 3.56 3.08
CA ILE A 129 -16.07 3.79 1.64
C ILE A 129 -17.32 3.34 0.89
N PHE A 130 -17.74 2.11 1.12
CA PHE A 130 -18.88 1.52 0.42
C PHE A 130 -20.22 2.17 0.82
N VAL A 131 -20.40 2.53 2.09
CA VAL A 131 -21.56 3.31 2.56
C VAL A 131 -21.64 4.65 1.83
N GLY A 132 -20.50 5.33 1.68
CA GLY A 132 -20.43 6.60 0.98
C GLY A 132 -20.69 6.50 -0.53
N LEU A 133 -20.22 5.44 -1.19
CA LEU A 133 -20.51 5.15 -2.61
C LEU A 133 -21.98 4.78 -2.81
N ASP A 134 -22.56 3.92 -1.96
CA ASP A 134 -23.96 3.51 -2.02
C ASP A 134 -24.90 4.71 -1.91
N SER A 135 -24.61 5.64 -0.99
CA SER A 135 -25.40 6.85 -0.79
C SER A 135 -25.13 7.96 -1.81
N ALA A 136 -24.19 7.74 -2.75
CA ALA A 136 -23.71 8.76 -3.69
C ALA A 136 -23.19 10.04 -3.01
N LYS A 137 -22.67 9.92 -1.77
CA LYS A 137 -21.91 10.95 -1.10
C LYS A 137 -20.57 11.18 -1.80
N TYR A 138 -19.94 10.11 -2.25
CA TYR A 138 -18.72 10.12 -3.04
C TYR A 138 -19.02 9.62 -4.46
N ASP A 139 -18.35 10.18 -5.44
CA ASP A 139 -18.49 9.80 -6.85
C ASP A 139 -17.67 8.55 -7.17
N ALA A 140 -16.45 8.47 -6.62
CA ALA A 140 -15.57 7.31 -6.83
C ALA A 140 -14.63 7.07 -5.64
N GLY A 141 -14.22 5.81 -5.47
CA GLY A 141 -13.22 5.36 -4.51
C GLY A 141 -11.91 5.00 -5.21
N PHE A 142 -10.79 5.59 -4.73
CA PHE A 142 -9.42 5.19 -5.04
C PHE A 142 -8.78 4.73 -3.73
N SER A 143 -8.79 3.42 -3.48
CA SER A 143 -8.41 2.89 -2.16
C SER A 143 -8.03 1.42 -2.18
N ASN A 144 -7.21 1.02 -3.14
CA ASN A 144 -6.82 -0.39 -3.27
C ASN A 144 -8.02 -1.35 -3.29
N ILE A 145 -9.09 -0.96 -4.00
CA ILE A 145 -10.33 -1.75 -4.06
C ILE A 145 -10.19 -2.80 -5.16
N THR A 146 -10.13 -4.05 -4.76
CA THR A 146 -10.08 -5.20 -5.66
C THR A 146 -11.40 -5.41 -6.37
N VAL A 147 -11.34 -5.72 -7.66
CA VAL A 147 -12.50 -6.20 -8.42
C VAL A 147 -12.91 -7.57 -7.91
N THR A 148 -14.16 -7.71 -7.47
CA THR A 148 -14.74 -9.01 -7.08
C THR A 148 -16.12 -9.18 -7.69
N GLU A 149 -16.52 -10.42 -8.00
CA GLU A 149 -17.84 -10.71 -8.57
C GLU A 149 -18.99 -10.32 -7.63
N GLU A 150 -18.75 -10.31 -6.33
CA GLU A 150 -19.73 -9.83 -5.34
C GLU A 150 -19.87 -8.32 -5.36
N ARG A 151 -18.75 -7.57 -5.41
CA ARG A 151 -18.80 -6.11 -5.45
C ARG A 151 -19.43 -5.58 -6.74
N LYS A 152 -19.26 -6.29 -7.88
CA LYS A 152 -19.89 -5.92 -9.17
C LYS A 152 -21.42 -5.93 -9.15
N GLU A 153 -22.05 -6.47 -8.12
CA GLU A 153 -23.50 -6.35 -7.94
C GLU A 153 -23.95 -4.90 -7.70
N LYS A 154 -23.11 -4.11 -7.01
CA LYS A 154 -23.42 -2.76 -6.55
C LYS A 154 -22.54 -1.66 -7.13
N TYR A 155 -21.37 -2.02 -7.67
CA TYR A 155 -20.35 -1.07 -8.12
C TYR A 155 -19.86 -1.39 -9.51
N ASP A 156 -19.42 -0.35 -10.21
CA ASP A 156 -18.64 -0.43 -11.44
C ASP A 156 -17.17 -0.10 -11.17
N PHE A 157 -16.29 -0.70 -11.96
CA PHE A 157 -14.85 -0.69 -11.77
C PHE A 157 -14.12 -0.25 -13.03
N ALA A 158 -13.20 0.71 -12.92
CA ALA A 158 -12.19 1.06 -13.92
C ALA A 158 -10.80 0.72 -13.36
N THR A 159 -10.15 -0.29 -13.92
CA THR A 159 -8.90 -0.83 -13.33
C THR A 159 -7.70 0.06 -13.58
N TYR A 160 -6.77 0.10 -12.61
CA TYR A 160 -5.55 0.90 -12.74
C TYR A 160 -4.28 0.25 -12.19
N ARG A 161 -4.35 -0.93 -11.54
CA ARG A 161 -3.18 -1.62 -11.01
C ARG A 161 -3.46 -3.11 -10.81
N GLU A 162 -2.42 -3.94 -10.87
CA GLU A 162 -2.51 -5.32 -10.41
C GLU A 162 -2.72 -5.36 -8.89
N ASP A 163 -3.47 -6.35 -8.42
CA ASP A 163 -3.69 -6.62 -7.00
C ASP A 163 -2.86 -7.82 -6.56
N ASN A 164 -1.73 -7.53 -5.97
CA ASN A 164 -0.87 -8.52 -5.34
C ASN A 164 -0.98 -8.41 -3.82
N LEU A 165 -1.17 -9.55 -3.16
CA LEU A 165 -1.21 -9.71 -1.72
C LEU A 165 0.10 -10.28 -1.21
N ALA A 166 0.43 -9.98 0.04
CA ALA A 166 1.60 -10.54 0.71
C ALA A 166 1.26 -11.08 2.09
N PHE A 167 1.86 -12.22 2.42
CA PHE A 167 1.99 -12.67 3.80
C PHE A 167 3.27 -12.06 4.38
N GLU A 168 3.10 -11.27 5.42
CA GLU A 168 4.19 -10.66 6.16
C GLU A 168 4.35 -11.34 7.52
N ALA A 169 5.57 -11.64 7.89
CA ALA A 169 5.94 -12.27 9.16
C ALA A 169 7.02 -11.46 9.87
N LYS A 170 7.24 -11.76 11.15
CA LYS A 170 8.40 -11.24 11.88
C LYS A 170 9.68 -11.70 11.20
N LYS A 171 10.64 -10.80 11.04
CA LYS A 171 11.94 -11.11 10.42
C LYS A 171 12.66 -12.24 11.12
N GLY A 172 13.16 -13.20 10.34
CA GLY A 172 13.83 -14.39 10.87
C GLY A 172 12.87 -15.44 11.40
N SER A 173 11.57 -15.35 11.07
CA SER A 173 10.56 -16.35 11.45
C SER A 173 10.80 -17.72 10.83
N GLY A 174 11.52 -17.78 9.71
CA GLY A 174 11.72 -18.99 8.92
C GLY A 174 10.45 -19.47 8.20
N LEU A 175 9.36 -18.67 8.25
CA LEU A 175 8.11 -19.01 7.59
C LEU A 175 8.24 -18.84 6.08
N LYS A 176 7.51 -19.67 5.35
CA LYS A 176 7.29 -19.54 3.91
C LYS A 176 5.85 -19.92 3.63
N VAL A 177 5.12 -19.07 2.92
CA VAL A 177 3.73 -19.30 2.57
C VAL A 177 3.61 -19.41 1.05
N THR A 178 3.23 -20.60 0.60
CA THR A 178 3.03 -20.94 -0.82
C THR A 178 1.62 -21.45 -1.09
N GLY A 179 0.85 -21.75 -0.03
CA GLY A 179 -0.50 -22.24 -0.16
C GLY A 179 -1.20 -22.47 1.19
N PRO A 180 -2.44 -22.98 1.14
CA PRO A 180 -3.28 -23.13 2.35
C PRO A 180 -2.65 -23.94 3.48
N ALA A 181 -1.87 -24.99 3.15
CA ALA A 181 -1.25 -25.85 4.15
C ALA A 181 -0.26 -25.11 5.07
N ASP A 182 0.40 -24.07 4.54
CA ASP A 182 1.45 -23.34 5.27
C ASP A 182 0.89 -22.43 6.37
N VAL A 183 -0.39 -22.09 6.28
CA VAL A 183 -1.10 -21.26 7.27
C VAL A 183 -1.99 -22.08 8.22
N ALA A 184 -1.99 -23.40 8.10
CA ALA A 184 -2.81 -24.28 8.94
C ALA A 184 -2.42 -24.16 10.43
N GLY A 185 -3.41 -23.83 11.28
CA GLY A 185 -3.25 -23.66 12.72
C GLY A 185 -2.43 -22.43 13.13
N ARG A 186 -2.13 -21.50 12.20
CA ARG A 186 -1.46 -20.23 12.50
C ARG A 186 -2.46 -19.15 12.81
N THR A 187 -2.01 -18.16 13.58
CA THR A 187 -2.76 -16.94 13.85
C THR A 187 -2.42 -15.92 12.77
N VAL A 188 -3.39 -15.61 11.91
CA VAL A 188 -3.22 -14.71 10.76
C VAL A 188 -4.13 -13.50 10.89
N ALA A 189 -3.56 -12.30 10.84
CA ALA A 189 -4.31 -11.06 10.80
C ALA A 189 -4.76 -10.73 9.38
N VAL A 190 -5.94 -10.10 9.28
CA VAL A 190 -6.51 -9.61 8.03
C VAL A 190 -7.52 -8.49 8.30
N GLY A 191 -7.76 -7.61 7.34
CA GLY A 191 -8.83 -6.61 7.40
C GLY A 191 -10.19 -7.23 7.12
N SER A 192 -11.21 -6.90 7.91
CA SER A 192 -12.58 -7.37 7.68
C SER A 192 -13.19 -6.78 6.40
N GLY A 193 -14.04 -7.54 5.69
CA GLY A 193 -14.72 -7.13 4.46
C GLY A 193 -13.81 -7.01 3.23
N THR A 194 -12.56 -7.49 3.33
CA THR A 194 -11.58 -7.46 2.24
C THR A 194 -11.61 -8.74 1.40
N ASN A 195 -11.00 -8.70 0.20
CA ASN A 195 -10.75 -9.89 -0.59
C ASN A 195 -9.73 -10.82 0.07
N GLN A 196 -8.79 -10.26 0.84
CA GLN A 196 -7.82 -11.01 1.66
C GLN A 196 -8.53 -11.91 2.68
N GLU A 197 -9.53 -11.35 3.38
CA GLU A 197 -10.34 -12.14 4.31
C GLU A 197 -11.02 -13.32 3.61
N LYS A 198 -11.65 -13.07 2.44
CA LYS A 198 -12.31 -14.13 1.68
C LYS A 198 -11.36 -15.25 1.32
N LEU A 199 -10.20 -14.92 0.76
CA LEU A 199 -9.17 -15.90 0.40
C LEU A 199 -8.69 -16.68 1.63
N LEU A 200 -8.46 -16.01 2.75
CA LEU A 200 -7.99 -16.66 3.98
C LEU A 200 -9.04 -17.58 4.60
N VAL A 201 -10.31 -17.19 4.56
CA VAL A 201 -11.44 -18.03 5.00
C VAL A 201 -11.57 -19.28 4.12
N GLU A 202 -11.39 -19.15 2.80
CA GLU A 202 -11.36 -20.30 1.91
C GLU A 202 -10.20 -21.24 2.20
N TRP A 203 -9.02 -20.71 2.40
CA TRP A 203 -7.84 -21.49 2.78
C TRP A 203 -8.04 -22.20 4.13
N SER A 204 -8.73 -21.57 5.08
CA SER A 204 -9.09 -22.20 6.35
C SER A 204 -10.02 -23.39 6.14
N LYS A 205 -11.08 -23.23 5.32
CA LYS A 205 -12.00 -24.32 4.96
C LYS A 205 -11.30 -25.46 4.20
N GLU A 206 -10.36 -25.14 3.31
CA GLU A 206 -9.53 -26.16 2.63
C GLU A 206 -8.67 -26.95 3.61
N ASN A 207 -8.09 -26.28 4.60
CA ASN A 207 -7.33 -26.95 5.66
C ASN A 207 -8.20 -27.90 6.46
N GLU A 208 -9.40 -27.49 6.87
CA GLU A 208 -10.35 -28.34 7.60
C GLU A 208 -10.76 -29.58 6.78
N LYS A 209 -11.11 -29.39 5.49
CA LYS A 209 -11.44 -30.49 4.58
C LYS A 209 -10.30 -31.49 4.41
N ALA A 210 -9.05 -31.02 4.50
CA ALA A 210 -7.85 -31.83 4.41
C ALA A 210 -7.40 -32.42 5.77
N GLY A 211 -8.21 -32.28 6.83
CA GLY A 211 -7.90 -32.78 8.17
C GLY A 211 -6.78 -31.96 8.89
N ARG A 212 -6.46 -30.77 8.40
CA ARG A 212 -5.51 -29.86 9.05
C ARG A 212 -6.27 -28.91 9.99
N LYS A 213 -5.53 -28.26 10.89
CA LYS A 213 -6.11 -27.24 11.77
C LYS A 213 -6.58 -26.02 10.93
N PRO A 214 -7.74 -25.43 11.25
CA PRO A 214 -8.16 -24.17 10.62
C PRO A 214 -7.17 -23.05 10.95
N VAL A 215 -7.26 -21.97 10.19
CA VAL A 215 -6.54 -20.73 10.46
C VAL A 215 -7.22 -19.98 11.62
N ASP A 216 -6.46 -19.51 12.59
CA ASP A 216 -6.95 -18.61 13.65
C ASP A 216 -6.92 -17.15 13.11
N ILE A 217 -8.04 -16.70 12.53
CA ILE A 217 -8.15 -15.41 11.87
C ILE A 217 -8.37 -14.30 12.90
N LYS A 218 -7.53 -13.26 12.87
CA LYS A 218 -7.65 -12.05 13.72
C LYS A 218 -7.94 -10.83 12.86
N TYR A 219 -8.86 -9.99 13.34
CA TYR A 219 -9.28 -8.79 12.65
C TYR A 219 -8.70 -7.55 13.31
N TYR A 220 -8.11 -6.67 12.49
CA TYR A 220 -7.62 -5.36 12.91
C TYR A 220 -8.20 -4.28 12.01
N GLN A 221 -8.45 -3.09 12.56
CA GLN A 221 -9.08 -1.98 11.85
C GLN A 221 -8.07 -1.07 11.13
N ASN A 222 -6.79 -1.17 11.52
CA ASN A 222 -5.73 -0.37 10.93
C ASN A 222 -4.39 -1.12 10.93
N ASP A 223 -3.52 -0.72 10.02
CA ASP A 223 -2.22 -1.35 9.83
C ASP A 223 -1.29 -1.18 11.05
N SER A 224 -1.37 -0.05 11.76
CA SER A 224 -0.50 0.19 12.93
C SER A 224 -0.69 -0.85 14.03
N ASP A 225 -1.94 -1.16 14.38
CA ASP A 225 -2.26 -2.17 15.40
C ASP A 225 -1.88 -3.57 14.93
N THR A 226 -2.07 -3.85 13.63
CA THR A 226 -1.66 -5.11 13.01
C THR A 226 -0.15 -5.32 13.11
N TYR A 227 0.64 -4.29 12.77
CA TYR A 227 2.10 -4.36 12.86
C TYR A 227 2.61 -4.50 14.30
N LEU A 228 1.97 -3.84 15.26
CA LEU A 228 2.28 -4.04 16.68
C LEU A 228 2.01 -5.48 17.13
N ALA A 229 0.90 -6.07 16.67
CA ALA A 229 0.57 -7.46 16.97
C ALA A 229 1.59 -8.43 16.34
N LEU A 230 1.99 -8.18 15.09
CA LEU A 230 2.98 -8.98 14.37
C LEU A 230 4.36 -8.91 15.05
N GLN A 231 4.83 -7.71 15.37
CA GLN A 231 6.13 -7.51 16.02
C GLN A 231 6.19 -8.11 17.44
N SER A 232 5.07 -8.04 18.18
CA SER A 232 4.98 -8.62 19.52
C SER A 232 4.77 -10.15 19.54
N GLY A 233 4.53 -10.77 18.38
CA GLY A 233 4.26 -12.22 18.26
C GLY A 233 2.87 -12.64 18.73
N ARG A 234 1.91 -11.70 18.81
CA ARG A 234 0.49 -12.04 19.06
C ARG A 234 -0.17 -12.68 17.86
N ILE A 235 0.36 -12.41 16.67
CA ILE A 235 -0.01 -13.04 15.41
C ILE A 235 1.25 -13.57 14.73
N ASP A 236 1.12 -14.66 13.98
CA ASP A 236 2.21 -15.24 13.21
C ASP A 236 2.43 -14.54 11.88
N LEU A 237 1.33 -14.15 11.24
CA LEU A 237 1.28 -13.59 9.88
C LEU A 237 0.28 -12.45 9.78
N TYR A 238 0.56 -11.53 8.89
CA TYR A 238 -0.39 -10.54 8.36
C TYR A 238 -0.58 -10.79 6.87
N LEU A 239 -1.82 -10.93 6.41
CA LEU A 239 -2.18 -10.97 4.99
C LEU A 239 -2.74 -9.60 4.59
N GLY A 240 -1.98 -8.86 3.83
CA GLY A 240 -2.31 -7.51 3.39
C GLY A 240 -1.89 -7.23 1.95
N PRO A 241 -2.06 -5.98 1.47
CA PRO A 241 -1.56 -5.59 0.16
C PRO A 241 -0.05 -5.72 0.07
N ASN A 242 0.47 -6.30 -1.02
CA ASN A 242 1.92 -6.44 -1.22
C ASN A 242 2.68 -5.11 -1.16
N PRO A 243 2.20 -3.99 -1.73
CA PRO A 243 2.90 -2.71 -1.62
C PRO A 243 3.17 -2.27 -0.19
N THR A 244 2.20 -2.39 0.71
CA THR A 244 2.37 -1.99 2.12
C THR A 244 3.30 -2.92 2.86
N ALA A 245 3.20 -4.22 2.65
CA ALA A 245 4.10 -5.22 3.25
C ALA A 245 5.55 -5.01 2.79
N ALA A 246 5.78 -4.83 1.50
CA ALA A 246 7.11 -4.57 0.93
C ALA A 246 7.71 -3.28 1.49
N TYR A 247 6.91 -2.20 1.53
CA TYR A 247 7.34 -0.92 2.12
C TYR A 247 7.70 -1.08 3.60
N HIS A 248 6.81 -1.69 4.40
CA HIS A 248 7.04 -1.88 5.83
C HIS A 248 8.27 -2.73 6.10
N ALA A 249 8.44 -3.85 5.41
CA ALA A 249 9.62 -4.70 5.55
C ALA A 249 10.93 -3.96 5.20
N ALA A 250 10.90 -3.14 4.15
CA ALA A 250 12.07 -2.36 3.71
C ALA A 250 12.46 -1.24 4.69
N THR A 251 11.46 -0.57 5.29
CA THR A 251 11.69 0.61 6.12
C THR A 251 11.94 0.29 7.59
N THR A 252 11.28 -0.72 8.14
CA THR A 252 11.42 -1.08 9.55
C THR A 252 12.50 -2.13 9.82
N ALA A 253 12.80 -2.96 8.83
CA ALA A 253 13.70 -4.12 8.93
C ALA A 253 13.33 -5.12 10.06
N LYS A 254 12.10 -5.07 10.58
CA LYS A 254 11.60 -5.93 11.67
C LYS A 254 10.75 -7.09 11.17
N THR A 255 10.28 -6.99 9.95
CA THR A 255 9.42 -7.97 9.28
C THR A 255 9.99 -8.34 7.93
N GLU A 256 9.42 -9.36 7.31
CA GLU A 256 9.77 -9.85 5.97
C GLU A 256 8.53 -10.39 5.26
N VAL A 257 8.48 -10.24 3.94
CA VAL A 257 7.48 -10.88 3.09
C VAL A 257 7.87 -12.35 2.93
N VAL A 258 6.96 -13.25 3.31
CA VAL A 258 7.20 -14.71 3.32
C VAL A 258 6.36 -15.46 2.28
N GLY A 259 5.56 -14.75 1.52
CA GLY A 259 4.77 -15.28 0.41
C GLY A 259 3.95 -14.19 -0.27
N THR A 260 3.69 -14.36 -1.57
CA THR A 260 2.85 -13.46 -2.36
C THR A 260 1.75 -14.24 -3.06
N TYR A 261 0.62 -13.59 -3.30
CA TYR A 261 -0.55 -14.23 -3.89
C TYR A 261 -1.39 -13.20 -4.65
N SER A 262 -2.09 -13.64 -5.71
CA SER A 262 -3.02 -12.74 -6.41
C SER A 262 -4.25 -12.41 -5.56
N GLY A 263 -4.70 -11.17 -5.59
CA GLY A 263 -5.91 -10.72 -4.91
C GLY A 263 -7.22 -11.31 -5.45
N ALA A 264 -7.16 -12.00 -6.60
CA ALA A 264 -8.28 -12.73 -7.18
C ALA A 264 -8.15 -14.26 -7.13
N GLY A 265 -7.20 -14.78 -6.31
CA GLY A 265 -7.02 -16.21 -6.14
C GLY A 265 -6.00 -16.83 -7.10
N ALA A 266 -5.89 -18.16 -7.09
CA ALA A 266 -4.80 -18.89 -7.75
C ALA A 266 -4.85 -18.86 -9.29
N THR A 267 -6.02 -18.62 -9.88
CA THR A 267 -6.24 -18.80 -11.32
C THR A 267 -6.43 -17.50 -12.09
N LEU A 268 -6.52 -16.36 -11.39
CA LEU A 268 -6.79 -15.07 -11.99
C LEU A 268 -5.87 -14.01 -11.35
N GLN A 269 -5.31 -13.11 -12.18
CA GLN A 269 -4.65 -11.92 -11.66
C GLN A 269 -5.70 -10.95 -11.12
N GLY A 270 -5.57 -10.59 -9.85
CA GLY A 270 -6.39 -9.56 -9.21
C GLY A 270 -6.09 -8.18 -9.79
N LEU A 271 -7.11 -7.34 -9.83
CA LEU A 271 -7.00 -5.97 -10.31
C LEU A 271 -7.60 -4.99 -9.30
N ILE A 272 -6.88 -3.91 -9.08
CA ILE A 272 -7.33 -2.75 -8.30
C ILE A 272 -8.00 -1.75 -9.24
N ALA A 273 -9.09 -1.14 -8.78
CA ALA A 273 -9.90 -0.28 -9.63
C ALA A 273 -10.42 0.97 -8.91
N ALA A 274 -10.55 2.04 -9.67
CA ALA A 274 -11.45 3.14 -9.35
C ALA A 274 -12.87 2.61 -9.32
N THR A 275 -13.51 2.73 -8.17
CA THR A 275 -14.81 2.10 -7.89
C THR A 275 -15.88 3.18 -7.79
N THR A 276 -16.95 3.03 -8.54
CA THR A 276 -18.08 3.98 -8.51
C THR A 276 -19.39 3.22 -8.30
N LYS A 277 -20.41 3.91 -7.83
CA LYS A 277 -21.75 3.32 -7.73
C LYS A 277 -22.17 2.77 -9.10
N LYS A 278 -22.74 1.56 -9.11
CA LYS A 278 -23.21 0.92 -10.32
C LYS A 278 -24.20 1.83 -11.09
N ASP A 279 -24.05 1.84 -12.41
CA ASP A 279 -24.90 2.60 -13.31
C ASP A 279 -24.91 4.13 -13.07
N SER A 280 -23.87 4.65 -12.37
CA SER A 280 -23.71 6.10 -12.15
C SER A 280 -23.36 6.89 -13.42
N GLY A 281 -22.94 6.19 -14.49
CA GLY A 281 -22.44 6.77 -15.73
C GLY A 281 -20.98 7.27 -15.64
N LEU A 282 -20.32 7.11 -14.50
CA LEU A 282 -18.97 7.63 -14.29
C LEU A 282 -17.85 6.63 -14.67
N VAL A 283 -18.13 5.34 -14.70
CA VAL A 283 -17.08 4.31 -14.91
C VAL A 283 -16.37 4.47 -16.25
N LYS A 284 -17.11 4.80 -17.33
CA LYS A 284 -16.51 4.97 -18.66
C LYS A 284 -15.54 6.15 -18.70
N PRO A 285 -15.92 7.41 -18.33
CA PRO A 285 -14.97 8.50 -18.30
C PRO A 285 -13.79 8.28 -17.33
N LEU A 286 -13.94 7.51 -16.24
CA LEU A 286 -12.82 7.11 -15.39
C LEU A 286 -11.85 6.17 -16.14
N ALA A 287 -12.37 5.16 -16.85
CA ALA A 287 -11.54 4.23 -17.62
C ALA A 287 -10.81 4.94 -18.77
N ASP A 288 -11.49 5.81 -19.50
CA ASP A 288 -10.89 6.59 -20.59
C ASP A 288 -9.81 7.56 -20.08
N ALA A 289 -10.05 8.18 -18.91
CA ALA A 289 -9.04 9.02 -18.27
C ALA A 289 -7.80 8.20 -17.85
N LEU A 290 -8.01 7.02 -17.29
CA LEU A 290 -6.91 6.10 -16.94
C LEU A 290 -6.16 5.64 -18.19
N ASP A 291 -6.84 5.25 -19.26
CA ASP A 291 -6.21 4.89 -20.54
C ASP A 291 -5.41 6.06 -21.13
N HIS A 292 -5.92 7.28 -21.03
CA HIS A 292 -5.20 8.47 -21.48
C HIS A 292 -3.88 8.66 -20.72
N VAL A 293 -3.90 8.58 -19.38
CA VAL A 293 -2.68 8.76 -18.57
C VAL A 293 -1.71 7.57 -18.67
N ILE A 294 -2.20 6.37 -18.95
CA ILE A 294 -1.38 5.21 -19.30
C ILE A 294 -0.68 5.49 -20.63
N GLY A 295 -1.42 5.91 -21.66
CA GLY A 295 -0.91 6.14 -23.00
C GLY A 295 0.08 7.30 -23.09
N ASN A 296 -0.08 8.38 -22.30
CA ASN A 296 0.83 9.53 -22.31
C ASN A 296 2.02 9.39 -21.34
N GLY A 297 2.09 8.28 -20.57
CA GLY A 297 3.19 7.94 -19.69
C GLY A 297 3.17 8.64 -18.31
N THR A 298 2.18 9.47 -18.00
CA THR A 298 2.09 10.12 -16.67
C THR A 298 1.74 9.12 -15.58
N TYR A 299 0.91 8.13 -15.88
CA TYR A 299 0.61 6.99 -15.01
C TYR A 299 1.88 6.23 -14.59
N ALA A 300 2.75 5.90 -15.54
CA ALA A 300 3.99 5.19 -15.25
C ALA A 300 4.91 5.99 -14.30
N LYS A 301 4.95 7.32 -14.45
CA LYS A 301 5.70 8.20 -13.54
C LYS A 301 5.13 8.18 -12.12
N VAL A 302 3.81 8.13 -11.97
CA VAL A 302 3.18 8.00 -10.63
C VAL A 302 3.55 6.66 -10.01
N LEU A 303 3.42 5.54 -10.73
CA LEU A 303 3.80 4.24 -10.17
C LEU A 303 5.28 4.18 -9.79
N GLN A 304 6.17 4.70 -10.66
CA GLN A 304 7.61 4.75 -10.39
C GLN A 304 7.91 5.56 -9.12
N ARG A 305 7.27 6.72 -8.95
CA ARG A 305 7.40 7.59 -7.77
C ARG A 305 7.12 6.85 -6.46
N TRP A 306 6.15 5.93 -6.48
CA TRP A 306 5.72 5.16 -5.32
C TRP A 306 6.32 3.75 -5.25
N GLY A 307 7.22 3.38 -6.19
CA GLY A 307 7.88 2.07 -6.21
C GLY A 307 6.96 0.91 -6.65
N LEU A 308 5.93 1.21 -7.44
CA LEU A 308 4.87 0.27 -7.83
C LEU A 308 4.86 -0.05 -9.34
N SER A 309 5.97 0.18 -10.04
CA SER A 309 6.06 -0.07 -11.48
C SER A 309 5.73 -1.52 -11.87
N ASP A 310 6.01 -2.48 -10.99
CA ASP A 310 5.78 -3.92 -11.24
C ASP A 310 4.28 -4.30 -11.15
N GLU A 311 3.42 -3.41 -10.65
CA GLU A 311 1.97 -3.63 -10.58
C GLU A 311 1.23 -2.83 -11.68
N ALA A 312 1.98 -2.33 -12.68
CA ALA A 312 1.41 -1.55 -13.77
C ALA A 312 0.52 -2.39 -14.68
N VAL A 313 -0.62 -1.81 -15.07
CA VAL A 313 -1.47 -2.35 -16.13
C VAL A 313 -1.21 -1.60 -17.43
N THR A 314 -1.42 -2.27 -18.56
CA THR A 314 -1.25 -1.67 -19.90
C THR A 314 -2.50 -0.96 -20.41
N LYS A 315 -3.65 -1.21 -19.76
CA LYS A 315 -4.95 -0.66 -20.11
C LYS A 315 -5.90 -0.72 -18.93
N SER A 316 -6.76 0.27 -18.79
CA SER A 316 -7.91 0.23 -17.88
C SER A 316 -9.01 -0.69 -18.46
N GLN A 317 -9.58 -1.54 -17.63
CA GLN A 317 -10.66 -2.43 -17.98
C GLN A 317 -11.90 -2.07 -17.17
N ILE A 318 -13.07 -2.04 -17.83
CA ILE A 318 -14.34 -1.83 -17.15
C ILE A 318 -14.91 -3.20 -16.74
N ASN A 319 -15.15 -3.39 -15.43
CA ASN A 319 -15.78 -4.58 -14.87
C ASN A 319 -15.16 -5.91 -15.32
N PRO A 320 -13.83 -6.07 -15.37
CA PRO A 320 -13.21 -7.34 -15.77
C PRO A 320 -13.61 -8.47 -14.80
N PRO A 321 -13.32 -9.74 -15.14
CA PRO A 321 -13.41 -10.83 -14.17
C PRO A 321 -12.62 -10.50 -12.90
N GLY A 322 -13.20 -10.76 -11.74
CA GLY A 322 -12.59 -10.51 -10.45
C GLY A 322 -12.61 -11.73 -9.55
N LEU A 323 -12.25 -11.55 -8.27
CA LEU A 323 -12.30 -12.63 -7.30
C LEU A 323 -13.70 -13.30 -7.37
N PRO A 324 -13.77 -14.60 -7.66
CA PRO A 324 -15.02 -15.33 -7.73
C PRO A 324 -15.83 -15.25 -6.44
N ARG A 325 -17.16 -15.45 -6.56
CA ARG A 325 -17.97 -15.61 -5.36
C ARG A 325 -17.59 -16.91 -4.65
N THR A 326 -17.51 -16.86 -3.35
CA THR A 326 -17.43 -18.07 -2.55
C THR A 326 -18.77 -18.80 -2.65
N ASN A 327 -18.76 -20.04 -3.11
CA ASN A 327 -19.93 -20.90 -3.00
C ASN A 327 -20.29 -21.04 -1.51
N LYS A 328 -21.49 -20.59 -1.15
CA LYS A 328 -22.03 -20.75 0.21
C LYS A 328 -22.20 -22.21 0.57
#